data_f04d69138055b55df8a90763bbfb8f8f
#
_entry.id   f04d69138055b55df8a90763bbfb8f8f
#
_cell.length_a   1.000
_cell.length_b   1.000
_cell.length_c   1.000
_cell.angle_alpha   90.00
_cell.angle_beta   90.00
_cell.angle_gamma   90.00
#
_symmetry.space_group_name_H-M   'P 1'
#
loop_
_entity.id
_entity.type
_entity.pdbx_description
1 polymer ?
#
loop_
_entity_poly.entity_id
_entity_poly.type
_entity_poly.pdbx_seq_one_letter_code
_entity_poly.pdbx_strand_id
1 'polypeptide(L)'
;MTEPVSVAMGQGSSCWGCYQSLIDIHMHLVDVLPKLDIKFWACVADFKHKDLEGYPDESIAVGFYEGMARTAEDVHLLKTLRKKCKILVAFGTCACYGGIPGMANFYDIEECYDVKFRNNRTAHDGEVPTENLPPIEPVVRPNSDYVKFDVYLPGCPPTSDLILKAVTALLEGKELDLPPYAVCHYCKREKKETPIPEILRPYTGNADPDRCLLEQGYICLGSATWGLCEGQCVNRGAPCRGCFGPVPPITQDQGAAGISMLGTYAPIEPEKLEAECKDPLGMFWRFTYPASHLGRIRIRREEAKKK
;
A
#
# COMPACT_ATOMS: atom_id res chain seq x y z
N MET A 1 -32.75 7.23 -15.89
CA MET A 1 -31.79 6.82 -14.85
C MET A 1 -30.83 5.87 -15.52
N THR A 2 -29.52 6.13 -15.46
CA THR A 2 -28.50 5.19 -15.94
C THR A 2 -28.59 3.91 -15.12
N GLU A 3 -28.39 2.74 -15.73
CA GLU A 3 -28.36 1.47 -15.00
C GLU A 3 -27.24 1.50 -13.96
N PRO A 4 -27.46 0.91 -12.77
CA PRO A 4 -26.42 0.83 -11.74
C PRO A 4 -25.16 0.09 -12.24
N VAL A 5 -23.99 0.57 -11.86
CA VAL A 5 -22.71 -0.04 -12.24
C VAL A 5 -22.45 -1.28 -11.38
N SER A 6 -22.28 -2.45 -12.02
CA SER A 6 -21.98 -3.68 -11.29
C SER A 6 -20.56 -3.68 -10.73
N VAL A 7 -20.43 -3.94 -9.43
CA VAL A 7 -19.14 -3.92 -8.71
C VAL A 7 -18.92 -5.16 -7.85
N ALA A 8 -17.66 -5.59 -7.75
CA ALA A 8 -17.24 -6.64 -6.84
C ALA A 8 -16.06 -6.14 -6.00
N MET A 9 -16.10 -6.36 -4.70
CA MET A 9 -15.07 -5.91 -3.75
C MET A 9 -14.49 -7.11 -3.02
N GLY A 10 -13.25 -7.47 -3.37
CA GLY A 10 -12.52 -8.56 -2.75
C GLY A 10 -11.48 -8.06 -1.76
N GLN A 11 -11.23 -8.87 -0.76
CA GLN A 11 -10.25 -8.60 0.28
C GLN A 11 -9.29 -9.77 0.40
N GLY A 12 -7.98 -9.47 0.28
CA GLY A 12 -6.91 -10.35 0.70
C GLY A 12 -6.46 -10.06 2.13
N SER A 13 -5.26 -10.49 2.47
CA SER A 13 -4.67 -10.19 3.79
C SER A 13 -4.40 -8.69 3.93
N SER A 14 -5.15 -8.03 4.81
CA SER A 14 -5.12 -6.57 4.99
C SER A 14 -5.53 -6.15 6.40
N CYS A 15 -5.52 -4.84 6.66
CA CYS A 15 -6.07 -4.22 7.88
C CYS A 15 -7.50 -3.69 7.69
N TRP A 16 -8.06 -3.81 6.49
CA TRP A 16 -9.38 -3.32 6.08
C TRP A 16 -9.53 -1.79 6.04
N GLY A 17 -8.44 -1.06 6.21
CA GLY A 17 -8.44 0.41 6.28
C GLY A 17 -8.89 1.09 4.99
N CYS A 18 -8.67 0.47 3.82
CA CYS A 18 -9.09 1.05 2.55
C CYS A 18 -10.62 1.04 2.40
N TYR A 19 -11.29 -0.03 2.80
CA TYR A 19 -12.76 -0.06 2.82
C TYR A 19 -13.36 0.83 3.89
N GLN A 20 -12.69 1.00 5.05
CA GLN A 20 -13.10 2.02 6.01
C GLN A 20 -13.02 3.42 5.42
N SER A 21 -11.93 3.74 4.73
CA SER A 21 -11.79 5.04 4.05
C SER A 21 -12.83 5.26 2.94
N LEU A 22 -13.31 4.18 2.31
CA LEU A 22 -14.46 4.26 1.42
C LEU A 22 -15.75 4.62 2.18
N ILE A 23 -15.96 4.05 3.36
CA ILE A 23 -17.12 4.38 4.21
C ILE A 23 -17.01 5.83 4.71
N ASP A 24 -15.80 6.32 4.95
CA ASP A 24 -15.51 7.69 5.41
C ASP A 24 -15.77 8.78 4.35
N ILE A 25 -16.29 8.45 3.17
CA ILE A 25 -16.88 9.46 2.28
C ILE A 25 -18.24 9.99 2.81
N HIS A 26 -18.69 9.47 3.96
CA HIS A 26 -19.82 9.93 4.76
C HIS A 26 -21.12 10.08 3.95
N MET A 27 -21.69 11.29 3.92
CA MET A 27 -22.97 11.54 3.26
C MET A 27 -22.96 11.28 1.74
N HIS A 28 -21.79 11.31 1.10
CA HIS A 28 -21.68 10.93 -0.32
C HIS A 28 -22.03 9.48 -0.59
N LEU A 29 -21.96 8.59 0.44
CA LEU A 29 -22.44 7.21 0.30
C LEU A 29 -23.91 7.14 -0.10
N VAL A 30 -24.75 8.04 0.40
CA VAL A 30 -26.18 8.09 0.09
C VAL A 30 -26.42 8.36 -1.40
N ASP A 31 -25.52 9.12 -2.03
CA ASP A 31 -25.60 9.45 -3.44
C ASP A 31 -24.95 8.38 -4.34
N VAL A 32 -23.96 7.66 -3.80
CA VAL A 32 -23.15 6.68 -4.53
C VAL A 32 -23.78 5.29 -4.51
N LEU A 33 -24.19 4.79 -3.33
CA LEU A 33 -24.69 3.42 -3.17
C LEU A 33 -25.86 3.06 -4.09
N PRO A 34 -26.89 3.92 -4.30
CA PRO A 34 -27.98 3.62 -5.22
C PRO A 34 -27.58 3.47 -6.69
N LYS A 35 -26.38 3.96 -7.06
CA LYS A 35 -25.82 3.84 -8.42
C LYS A 35 -24.92 2.63 -8.61
N LEU A 36 -24.72 1.83 -7.56
CA LEU A 36 -23.91 0.62 -7.58
C LEU A 36 -24.80 -0.62 -7.48
N ASP A 37 -24.52 -1.61 -8.31
CA ASP A 37 -25.06 -2.96 -8.19
C ASP A 37 -23.95 -3.86 -7.59
N ILE A 38 -23.98 -4.03 -6.27
CA ILE A 38 -22.96 -4.78 -5.52
C ILE A 38 -23.18 -6.27 -5.75
N LYS A 39 -22.32 -6.89 -6.56
CA LYS A 39 -22.34 -8.31 -6.89
C LYS A 39 -21.58 -9.17 -5.88
N PHE A 40 -20.57 -8.59 -5.22
CA PHE A 40 -19.78 -9.28 -4.20
C PHE A 40 -19.11 -8.26 -3.27
N TRP A 41 -19.30 -8.41 -1.96
CA TRP A 41 -18.56 -7.71 -0.90
C TRP A 41 -18.76 -8.42 0.43
N ALA A 42 -18.00 -9.49 0.63
CA ALA A 42 -18.17 -10.39 1.79
C ALA A 42 -17.93 -9.72 3.15
N CYS A 43 -17.25 -8.56 3.19
CA CYS A 43 -16.99 -7.84 4.44
C CYS A 43 -18.21 -7.06 4.97
N VAL A 44 -19.22 -6.78 4.16
CA VAL A 44 -20.37 -5.94 4.54
C VAL A 44 -21.71 -6.64 4.41
N ALA A 45 -21.79 -7.76 3.67
CA ALA A 45 -23.01 -8.52 3.47
C ALA A 45 -22.70 -10.01 3.32
N ASP A 46 -23.74 -10.85 3.35
CA ASP A 46 -23.63 -12.32 3.33
C ASP A 46 -23.36 -12.88 1.91
N PHE A 47 -22.29 -12.38 1.27
CA PHE A 47 -21.77 -12.93 0.02
C PHE A 47 -20.81 -14.08 0.30
N LYS A 48 -20.84 -15.10 -0.55
CA LYS A 48 -19.92 -16.24 -0.51
C LYS A 48 -19.01 -16.21 -1.76
N HIS A 49 -17.82 -16.76 -1.66
CA HIS A 49 -16.90 -16.87 -2.81
C HIS A 49 -17.55 -17.60 -4.00
N LYS A 50 -18.36 -18.65 -3.72
CA LYS A 50 -19.12 -19.38 -4.76
C LYS A 50 -20.11 -18.49 -5.52
N ASP A 51 -20.63 -17.43 -4.89
CA ASP A 51 -21.53 -16.51 -5.58
C ASP A 51 -20.76 -15.70 -6.63
N LEU A 52 -19.57 -15.21 -6.28
CA LEU A 52 -18.67 -14.56 -7.23
C LEU A 52 -18.25 -15.51 -8.36
N GLU A 53 -17.90 -16.75 -8.05
CA GLU A 53 -17.50 -17.77 -9.02
C GLU A 53 -18.61 -18.09 -10.02
N GLY A 54 -19.88 -18.01 -9.59
CA GLY A 54 -21.07 -18.29 -10.40
C GLY A 54 -21.36 -17.25 -11.48
N TYR A 55 -20.81 -16.03 -11.40
CA TYR A 55 -21.00 -15.03 -12.46
C TYR A 55 -20.26 -15.43 -13.75
N PRO A 56 -20.78 -15.05 -14.93
CA PRO A 56 -20.05 -15.18 -16.18
C PRO A 56 -18.74 -14.37 -16.15
N ASP A 57 -17.77 -14.80 -16.95
CA ASP A 57 -16.52 -14.07 -17.08
C ASP A 57 -16.76 -12.67 -17.67
N GLU A 58 -16.03 -11.67 -17.19
CA GLU A 58 -16.14 -10.27 -17.60
C GLU A 58 -17.57 -9.68 -17.53
N SER A 59 -18.48 -10.28 -16.71
CA SER A 59 -19.85 -9.79 -16.56
C SER A 59 -19.98 -8.65 -15.55
N ILE A 60 -19.01 -8.48 -14.65
CA ILE A 60 -18.97 -7.42 -13.65
C ILE A 60 -18.15 -6.26 -14.20
N ALA A 61 -18.70 -5.04 -14.12
CA ALA A 61 -18.04 -3.87 -14.70
C ALA A 61 -16.70 -3.57 -14.02
N VAL A 62 -16.66 -3.53 -12.68
CA VAL A 62 -15.45 -3.18 -11.94
C VAL A 62 -15.26 -4.06 -10.72
N GLY A 63 -14.04 -4.58 -10.57
CA GLY A 63 -13.57 -5.24 -9.35
C GLY A 63 -12.59 -4.36 -8.59
N PHE A 64 -12.73 -4.31 -7.28
CA PHE A 64 -11.75 -3.73 -6.38
C PHE A 64 -11.11 -4.85 -5.56
N TYR A 65 -9.79 -4.85 -5.47
CA TYR A 65 -9.07 -5.76 -4.59
C TYR A 65 -8.25 -4.98 -3.58
N GLU A 66 -8.58 -5.13 -2.30
CA GLU A 66 -7.84 -4.56 -1.17
C GLU A 66 -6.93 -5.61 -0.54
N GLY A 67 -5.80 -5.17 -0.02
CA GLY A 67 -4.86 -6.08 0.65
C GLY A 67 -3.89 -6.77 -0.31
N MET A 68 -3.16 -7.72 0.23
CA MET A 68 -2.20 -8.52 -0.54
C MET A 68 -2.62 -9.99 -0.57
N ALA A 69 -2.21 -10.70 -1.60
CA ALA A 69 -2.37 -12.15 -1.66
C ALA A 69 -1.28 -12.82 -0.82
N ARG A 70 -1.63 -13.26 0.40
CA ARG A 70 -0.72 -13.92 1.35
C ARG A 70 -0.99 -15.40 1.49
N THR A 71 -2.22 -15.83 1.26
CA THR A 71 -2.65 -17.22 1.31
C THR A 71 -3.06 -17.73 -0.06
N ALA A 72 -3.14 -19.04 -0.22
CA ALA A 72 -3.64 -19.65 -1.45
C ALA A 72 -5.09 -19.21 -1.75
N GLU A 73 -5.90 -18.97 -0.72
CA GLU A 73 -7.26 -18.46 -0.86
C GLU A 73 -7.28 -17.01 -1.38
N ASP A 74 -6.41 -16.13 -0.85
CA ASP A 74 -6.26 -14.76 -1.35
C ASP A 74 -5.89 -14.74 -2.83
N VAL A 75 -4.96 -15.62 -3.25
CA VAL A 75 -4.56 -15.75 -4.67
C VAL A 75 -5.71 -16.24 -5.53
N HIS A 76 -6.51 -17.19 -5.03
CA HIS A 76 -7.68 -17.70 -5.72
C HIS A 76 -8.73 -16.61 -5.92
N LEU A 77 -9.09 -15.88 -4.86
CA LEU A 77 -10.03 -14.75 -4.92
C LEU A 77 -9.57 -13.67 -5.90
N LEU A 78 -8.29 -13.30 -5.84
CA LEU A 78 -7.72 -12.29 -6.74
C LEU A 78 -7.83 -12.70 -8.22
N LYS A 79 -7.51 -13.96 -8.53
CA LYS A 79 -7.64 -14.52 -9.89
C LYS A 79 -9.10 -14.60 -10.34
N THR A 80 -10.00 -14.96 -9.43
CA THR A 80 -11.44 -14.99 -9.69
C THR A 80 -11.97 -13.60 -10.01
N LEU A 81 -11.63 -12.59 -9.22
CA LEU A 81 -11.99 -11.20 -9.52
C LEU A 81 -11.48 -10.75 -10.90
N ARG A 82 -10.19 -11.04 -11.23
CA ARG A 82 -9.66 -10.70 -12.55
C ARG A 82 -10.45 -11.34 -13.68
N LYS A 83 -10.90 -12.57 -13.50
CA LYS A 83 -11.66 -13.31 -14.51
C LYS A 83 -13.09 -12.76 -14.66
N LYS A 84 -13.73 -12.35 -13.56
CA LYS A 84 -15.15 -11.94 -13.53
C LYS A 84 -15.35 -10.46 -13.85
N CYS A 85 -14.33 -9.63 -13.65
CA CYS A 85 -14.43 -8.18 -13.81
C CYS A 85 -13.77 -7.69 -15.09
N LYS A 86 -14.42 -6.76 -15.81
CA LYS A 86 -13.84 -6.09 -16.97
C LYS A 86 -12.64 -5.23 -16.57
N ILE A 87 -12.82 -4.42 -15.54
CA ILE A 87 -11.79 -3.56 -14.96
C ILE A 87 -11.46 -4.09 -13.57
N LEU A 88 -10.16 -4.22 -13.25
CA LEU A 88 -9.70 -4.59 -11.92
C LEU A 88 -8.83 -3.48 -11.33
N VAL A 89 -9.21 -2.98 -10.17
CA VAL A 89 -8.54 -1.91 -9.44
C VAL A 89 -7.73 -2.49 -8.28
N ALA A 90 -6.43 -2.19 -8.24
CA ALA A 90 -5.60 -2.39 -7.05
C ALA A 90 -5.90 -1.28 -6.04
N PHE A 91 -6.66 -1.59 -5.00
CA PHE A 91 -7.18 -0.62 -4.05
C PHE A 91 -6.34 -0.59 -2.77
N GLY A 92 -5.64 0.51 -2.58
CA GLY A 92 -4.70 0.71 -1.47
C GLY A 92 -3.28 0.20 -1.74
N THR A 93 -2.33 0.69 -0.97
CA THR A 93 -0.89 0.41 -1.15
C THR A 93 -0.53 -1.07 -0.96
N CYS A 94 -1.28 -1.80 -0.14
CA CYS A 94 -1.09 -3.25 0.00
C CYS A 94 -1.37 -3.96 -1.33
N ALA A 95 -2.47 -3.63 -2.00
CA ALA A 95 -2.82 -4.19 -3.29
C ALA A 95 -1.83 -3.76 -4.39
N CYS A 96 -1.37 -2.51 -4.36
CA CYS A 96 -0.48 -1.96 -5.38
C CYS A 96 0.96 -2.48 -5.26
N TYR A 97 1.51 -2.57 -4.04
CA TYR A 97 2.95 -2.76 -3.83
C TYR A 97 3.31 -3.79 -2.75
N GLY A 98 2.33 -4.41 -2.08
CA GLY A 98 2.53 -5.33 -0.96
C GLY A 98 2.42 -4.67 0.42
N GLY A 99 2.50 -3.35 0.51
CA GLY A 99 2.23 -2.56 1.71
C GLY A 99 3.05 -2.91 2.95
N ILE A 100 2.56 -2.47 4.11
CA ILE A 100 3.17 -2.79 5.43
C ILE A 100 3.27 -4.30 5.67
N PRO A 101 2.27 -5.14 5.35
CA PRO A 101 2.40 -6.59 5.52
C PRO A 101 3.58 -7.19 4.75
N GLY A 102 4.01 -6.54 3.67
CA GLY A 102 5.20 -6.91 2.91
C GLY A 102 6.52 -6.85 3.67
N MET A 103 6.55 -6.14 4.81
CA MET A 103 7.71 -6.12 5.71
C MET A 103 7.99 -7.50 6.33
N ALA A 104 7.03 -8.42 6.33
CA ALA A 104 7.26 -9.81 6.73
C ALA A 104 8.38 -10.48 5.90
N ASN A 105 8.66 -9.99 4.70
CA ASN A 105 9.76 -10.50 3.87
C ASN A 105 11.16 -10.16 4.41
N PHE A 106 11.29 -9.34 5.45
CA PHE A 106 12.58 -9.11 6.13
C PHE A 106 13.03 -10.33 6.93
N TYR A 107 12.11 -11.22 7.27
CA TYR A 107 12.30 -12.39 8.07
C TYR A 107 11.95 -13.67 7.30
N ASP A 108 12.45 -14.80 7.72
CA ASP A 108 11.95 -16.08 7.25
C ASP A 108 10.62 -16.41 7.92
N ILE A 109 9.78 -17.18 7.24
CA ILE A 109 8.43 -17.50 7.75
C ILE A 109 8.47 -18.24 9.07
N GLU A 110 9.49 -19.09 9.28
CA GLU A 110 9.68 -19.81 10.54
C GLU A 110 10.03 -18.86 11.69
N GLU A 111 10.83 -17.82 11.46
CA GLU A 111 11.09 -16.78 12.46
C GLU A 111 9.81 -16.05 12.85
N CYS A 112 8.94 -15.76 11.87
CA CYS A 112 7.63 -15.16 12.13
C CYS A 112 6.74 -16.08 12.98
N TYR A 113 6.75 -17.38 12.71
CA TYR A 113 6.01 -18.38 13.49
C TYR A 113 6.57 -18.52 14.90
N ASP A 114 7.87 -18.51 15.05
CA ASP A 114 8.54 -18.54 16.35
C ASP A 114 8.08 -17.38 17.24
N VAL A 115 8.20 -16.16 16.74
CA VAL A 115 7.78 -14.96 17.47
C VAL A 115 6.29 -14.98 17.76
N LYS A 116 5.46 -15.50 16.86
CA LYS A 116 3.99 -15.45 17.01
C LYS A 116 3.46 -16.54 17.94
N PHE A 117 3.95 -17.77 17.82
CA PHE A 117 3.32 -18.94 18.44
C PHE A 117 4.20 -19.62 19.50
N ARG A 118 5.53 -19.59 19.37
CA ARG A 118 6.43 -20.40 20.21
C ARG A 118 7.20 -19.59 21.25
N ASN A 119 7.59 -18.36 20.94
CA ASN A 119 8.51 -17.59 21.78
C ASN A 119 8.14 -16.11 21.86
N ASN A 120 7.06 -15.79 22.58
CA ASN A 120 6.69 -14.42 22.89
C ASN A 120 6.24 -14.28 24.36
N ARG A 121 5.88 -13.06 24.79
CA ARG A 121 5.52 -12.78 26.19
C ARG A 121 4.28 -13.53 26.69
N THR A 122 3.41 -14.00 25.81
CA THR A 122 2.11 -14.58 26.15
C THR A 122 1.92 -15.99 25.59
N ALA A 123 2.78 -16.46 24.70
CA ALA A 123 2.74 -17.80 24.13
C ALA A 123 4.14 -18.41 24.15
N HIS A 124 4.27 -19.59 24.77
CA HIS A 124 5.47 -20.38 24.86
C HIS A 124 5.17 -21.78 24.35
N ASP A 125 6.07 -22.35 23.57
CA ASP A 125 6.01 -23.73 23.04
C ASP A 125 4.69 -24.07 22.32
N GLY A 126 4.03 -23.06 21.73
CA GLY A 126 2.80 -23.25 20.98
C GLY A 126 3.04 -23.90 19.63
N GLU A 127 2.06 -24.65 19.16
CA GLU A 127 2.07 -25.22 17.81
C GLU A 127 1.57 -24.18 16.78
N VAL A 128 2.15 -24.22 15.60
CA VAL A 128 1.67 -23.42 14.47
C VAL A 128 0.36 -24.02 13.97
N PRO A 129 -0.77 -23.31 14.00
CA PRO A 129 -2.04 -23.87 13.56
C PRO A 129 -2.03 -24.06 12.03
N THR A 130 -2.38 -25.28 11.60
CA THR A 130 -2.43 -25.65 10.16
C THR A 130 -3.74 -26.32 9.75
N GLU A 131 -4.50 -26.82 10.73
CA GLU A 131 -5.74 -27.53 10.47
C GLU A 131 -6.84 -26.56 10.01
N ASN A 132 -7.49 -26.88 8.88
CA ASN A 132 -8.56 -26.07 8.26
C ASN A 132 -8.14 -24.62 7.92
N LEU A 133 -6.85 -24.36 7.75
CA LEU A 133 -6.32 -23.06 7.34
C LEU A 133 -5.68 -23.13 5.96
N PRO A 134 -5.87 -22.11 5.10
CA PRO A 134 -5.21 -22.06 3.82
C PRO A 134 -3.68 -21.93 4.02
N PRO A 135 -2.86 -22.57 3.18
CA PRO A 135 -1.40 -22.42 3.23
C PRO A 135 -0.99 -20.95 3.07
N ILE A 136 -0.04 -20.54 3.92
CA ILE A 136 0.55 -19.19 3.84
C ILE A 136 1.73 -19.23 2.86
N GLU A 137 1.77 -18.28 1.93
CA GLU A 137 2.92 -18.08 1.06
C GLU A 137 4.13 -17.64 1.88
N PRO A 138 5.31 -18.26 1.70
CA PRO A 138 6.49 -17.95 2.52
C PRO A 138 7.00 -16.52 2.32
N VAL A 139 6.72 -15.90 1.19
CA VAL A 139 7.04 -14.50 0.89
C VAL A 139 5.83 -13.77 0.31
N VAL A 140 5.67 -12.51 0.69
CA VAL A 140 4.70 -11.61 0.08
C VAL A 140 5.20 -11.20 -1.30
N ARG A 141 4.34 -11.38 -2.31
CA ARG A 141 4.58 -10.90 -3.69
C ARG A 141 3.69 -9.70 -3.97
N PRO A 142 4.10 -8.78 -4.84
CA PRO A 142 3.15 -7.83 -5.41
C PRO A 142 2.01 -8.59 -6.09
N ASN A 143 0.79 -8.13 -5.93
CA ASN A 143 -0.39 -8.79 -6.54
C ASN A 143 -0.31 -8.82 -8.07
N SER A 144 0.44 -7.89 -8.67
CA SER A 144 0.74 -7.86 -10.12
C SER A 144 1.54 -9.08 -10.61
N ASP A 145 2.11 -9.89 -9.72
CA ASP A 145 2.75 -11.16 -10.09
C ASP A 145 1.72 -12.26 -10.37
N TYR A 146 0.50 -12.10 -9.88
CA TYR A 146 -0.59 -13.07 -10.05
C TYR A 146 -1.57 -12.68 -11.15
N VAL A 147 -1.89 -11.38 -11.27
CA VAL A 147 -2.87 -10.85 -12.23
C VAL A 147 -2.48 -9.45 -12.72
N LYS A 148 -2.99 -9.07 -13.89
CA LYS A 148 -2.88 -7.69 -14.39
C LYS A 148 -3.99 -6.83 -13.77
N PHE A 149 -3.63 -5.69 -13.19
CA PHE A 149 -4.56 -4.62 -12.83
C PHE A 149 -4.65 -3.59 -13.93
N ASP A 150 -5.82 -2.98 -14.07
CA ASP A 150 -6.08 -1.92 -15.04
C ASP A 150 -5.86 -0.55 -14.40
N VAL A 151 -6.16 -0.42 -13.10
CA VAL A 151 -6.00 0.83 -12.33
C VAL A 151 -5.29 0.55 -11.00
N TYR A 152 -4.36 1.44 -10.64
CA TYR A 152 -3.70 1.45 -9.34
C TYR A 152 -4.14 2.68 -8.57
N LEU A 153 -4.80 2.47 -7.44
CA LEU A 153 -5.28 3.51 -6.53
C LEU A 153 -4.56 3.37 -5.17
N PRO A 154 -3.30 3.83 -5.06
CA PRO A 154 -2.51 3.65 -3.86
C PRO A 154 -2.97 4.57 -2.72
N GLY A 155 -2.48 4.28 -1.53
CA GLY A 155 -2.72 4.97 -0.28
C GLY A 155 -2.80 3.97 0.87
N CYS A 156 -2.35 4.36 2.07
CA CYS A 156 -2.44 3.49 3.24
C CYS A 156 -3.11 4.24 4.41
N PRO A 157 -4.47 4.35 4.30
CA PRO A 157 -5.35 4.09 3.17
C PRO A 157 -5.33 5.20 2.10
N PRO A 158 -5.98 5.01 0.92
CA PRO A 158 -6.32 6.12 0.04
C PRO A 158 -7.21 7.11 0.77
N THR A 159 -7.08 8.41 0.50
CA THR A 159 -7.93 9.43 1.15
C THR A 159 -9.37 9.33 0.65
N SER A 160 -10.34 9.70 1.51
CA SER A 160 -11.76 9.71 1.16
C SER A 160 -12.03 10.58 -0.08
N ASP A 161 -11.34 11.73 -0.21
CA ASP A 161 -11.46 12.61 -1.40
C ASP A 161 -10.98 11.91 -2.67
N LEU A 162 -9.85 11.19 -2.62
CA LEU A 162 -9.35 10.43 -3.76
C LEU A 162 -10.31 9.29 -4.13
N ILE A 163 -10.87 8.60 -3.14
CA ILE A 163 -11.86 7.55 -3.34
C ILE A 163 -13.11 8.12 -4.00
N LEU A 164 -13.60 9.25 -3.51
CA LEU A 164 -14.77 9.90 -4.08
C LEU A 164 -14.54 10.33 -5.53
N LYS A 165 -13.36 10.90 -5.85
CA LYS A 165 -12.96 11.20 -7.24
C LYS A 165 -12.97 9.95 -8.11
N ALA A 166 -12.38 8.85 -7.61
CA ALA A 166 -12.30 7.57 -8.35
C ALA A 166 -13.69 6.96 -8.61
N VAL A 167 -14.54 6.92 -7.59
CA VAL A 167 -15.90 6.39 -7.70
C VAL A 167 -16.75 7.27 -8.64
N THR A 168 -16.62 8.59 -8.55
CA THR A 168 -17.33 9.52 -9.44
C THR A 168 -16.90 9.32 -10.90
N ALA A 169 -15.60 9.25 -11.17
CA ALA A 169 -15.09 8.99 -12.52
C ALA A 169 -15.63 7.67 -13.07
N LEU A 170 -15.65 6.61 -12.24
CA LEU A 170 -16.21 5.33 -12.58
C LEU A 170 -17.70 5.41 -12.96
N LEU A 171 -18.51 6.07 -12.13
CA LEU A 171 -19.96 6.22 -12.37
C LEU A 171 -20.27 7.04 -13.62
N GLU A 172 -19.39 7.97 -13.98
CA GLU A 172 -19.52 8.81 -15.17
C GLU A 172 -18.89 8.17 -16.43
N GLY A 173 -18.26 6.99 -16.30
CA GLY A 173 -17.54 6.34 -17.39
C GLY A 173 -16.32 7.14 -17.89
N LYS A 174 -15.74 7.98 -17.04
CA LYS A 174 -14.58 8.79 -17.34
C LYS A 174 -13.30 8.13 -16.90
N GLU A 175 -12.21 8.45 -17.57
CA GLU A 175 -10.87 8.08 -17.13
C GLU A 175 -10.53 8.81 -15.82
N LEU A 176 -9.91 8.08 -14.88
CA LEU A 176 -9.48 8.64 -13.60
C LEU A 176 -8.18 9.43 -13.81
N ASP A 177 -8.25 10.75 -13.64
CA ASP A 177 -7.07 11.62 -13.67
C ASP A 177 -6.29 11.51 -12.36
N LEU A 178 -5.07 10.97 -12.45
CA LEU A 178 -4.12 10.84 -11.35
C LEU A 178 -2.85 11.62 -11.68
N PRO A 179 -2.75 12.90 -11.25
CA PRO A 179 -1.63 13.76 -11.61
C PRO A 179 -0.28 13.18 -11.13
N PRO A 180 0.77 13.16 -12.00
CA PRO A 180 2.04 12.50 -11.71
C PRO A 180 2.97 13.36 -10.85
N TYR A 181 2.45 14.03 -9.84
CA TYR A 181 3.22 14.90 -8.96
C TYR A 181 3.62 14.22 -7.66
N ALA A 182 4.81 14.55 -7.15
CA ALA A 182 5.27 14.12 -5.84
C ALA A 182 4.55 14.89 -4.71
N VAL A 183 4.60 14.36 -3.48
CA VAL A 183 4.07 15.05 -2.29
C VAL A 183 4.69 16.44 -2.12
N CYS A 184 5.96 16.62 -2.50
CA CYS A 184 6.64 17.92 -2.44
C CYS A 184 5.97 19.00 -3.31
N HIS A 185 5.26 18.64 -4.39
CA HIS A 185 4.52 19.58 -5.20
C HIS A 185 3.39 20.28 -4.40
N TYR A 186 2.79 19.57 -3.46
CA TYR A 186 1.70 20.06 -2.61
C TYR A 186 2.18 20.58 -1.25
N CYS A 187 3.49 20.47 -0.97
CA CYS A 187 4.07 20.90 0.30
C CYS A 187 4.20 22.43 0.33
N LYS A 188 3.66 23.05 1.37
CA LYS A 188 3.71 24.51 1.56
C LYS A 188 5.00 25.01 2.23
N ARG A 189 5.92 24.08 2.59
CA ARG A 189 7.17 24.41 3.28
C ARG A 189 8.22 24.88 2.30
N GLU A 190 8.99 25.87 2.71
CA GLU A 190 10.10 26.41 1.93
C GLU A 190 11.29 25.45 1.95
N LYS A 191 11.85 25.17 0.77
CA LYS A 191 13.10 24.43 0.59
C LYS A 191 14.22 25.42 0.24
N LYS A 192 15.28 25.44 1.04
CA LYS A 192 16.43 26.35 0.88
C LYS A 192 17.68 25.67 0.33
N GLU A 193 17.59 24.37 0.03
CA GLU A 193 18.71 23.54 -0.45
C GLU A 193 19.92 23.54 0.49
N THR A 194 19.64 23.60 1.79
CA THR A 194 20.68 23.55 2.82
C THR A 194 21.06 22.10 3.14
N PRO A 195 22.35 21.83 3.43
CA PRO A 195 22.78 20.51 3.89
C PRO A 195 22.03 20.07 5.15
N ILE A 196 21.75 18.76 5.24
CA ILE A 196 21.14 18.15 6.42
C ILE A 196 22.22 17.97 7.50
N PRO A 197 22.10 18.63 8.66
CA PRO A 197 23.16 18.61 9.66
C PRO A 197 23.25 17.30 10.45
N GLU A 198 22.11 16.66 10.67
CA GLU A 198 21.95 15.43 11.45
C GLU A 198 20.65 14.72 11.06
N ILE A 199 20.47 13.46 11.43
CA ILE A 199 19.22 12.74 11.24
C ILE A 199 18.44 12.75 12.55
N LEU A 200 17.26 13.33 12.49
CA LEU A 200 16.32 13.41 13.60
C LEU A 200 15.21 12.37 13.46
N ARG A 201 14.83 11.78 14.58
CA ARG A 201 13.61 10.97 14.60
C ARG A 201 12.37 11.86 14.52
N PRO A 202 11.28 11.39 13.87
CA PRO A 202 9.99 12.07 13.94
C PRO A 202 9.61 12.36 15.39
N TYR A 203 9.09 13.55 15.63
CA TYR A 203 8.68 14.03 16.97
C TYR A 203 9.83 14.31 17.96
N THR A 204 11.06 14.35 17.50
CA THR A 204 12.19 14.84 18.30
C THR A 204 12.31 16.34 18.10
N GLY A 205 12.17 17.12 19.16
CA GLY A 205 12.22 18.58 19.10
C GLY A 205 11.01 19.23 18.42
N ASN A 206 11.13 20.52 18.14
CA ASN A 206 10.11 21.33 17.49
C ASN A 206 10.58 21.69 16.08
N ALA A 207 9.96 21.07 15.06
CA ALA A 207 10.24 21.43 13.68
C ALA A 207 9.75 22.86 13.37
N ASP A 208 10.57 23.64 12.67
CA ASP A 208 10.17 24.92 12.09
C ASP A 208 8.98 24.69 11.12
N PRO A 209 7.83 25.37 11.32
CA PRO A 209 6.63 25.13 10.54
C PRO A 209 6.77 25.50 9.06
N ASP A 210 7.64 26.44 8.73
CA ASP A 210 7.76 27.00 7.39
C ASP A 210 8.86 26.34 6.55
N ARG A 211 9.84 25.72 7.21
CA ARG A 211 11.01 25.13 6.55
C ARG A 211 10.80 23.67 6.17
N CYS A 212 11.42 23.22 5.07
CA CYS A 212 11.42 21.82 4.65
C CYS A 212 11.85 20.88 5.78
N LEU A 213 11.04 19.86 6.07
CA LEU A 213 11.33 18.90 7.16
C LEU A 213 12.61 18.10 6.91
N LEU A 214 12.90 17.74 5.66
CA LEU A 214 14.12 17.02 5.32
C LEU A 214 15.37 17.85 5.64
N GLU A 215 15.35 19.14 5.31
CA GLU A 215 16.48 20.05 5.59
C GLU A 215 16.68 20.34 7.07
N GLN A 216 15.73 19.97 7.91
CA GLN A 216 15.82 20.03 9.37
C GLN A 216 16.32 18.70 9.97
N GLY A 217 16.61 17.69 9.14
CA GLY A 217 17.08 16.39 9.58
C GLY A 217 15.99 15.32 9.71
N TYR A 218 14.70 15.66 9.55
CA TYR A 218 13.63 14.66 9.60
C TYR A 218 13.55 13.92 8.27
N ILE A 219 13.73 12.58 8.30
CA ILE A 219 13.62 11.78 7.08
C ILE A 219 12.22 11.90 6.50
N CYS A 220 12.12 12.52 5.32
CA CYS A 220 10.89 12.81 4.62
C CYS A 220 10.97 12.27 3.18
N LEU A 221 10.08 11.33 2.83
CA LEU A 221 10.02 10.71 1.51
C LEU A 221 9.13 11.47 0.51
N GLY A 222 8.84 12.75 0.76
CA GLY A 222 7.89 13.52 -0.04
C GLY A 222 8.23 13.61 -1.52
N SER A 223 9.52 13.70 -1.87
CA SER A 223 9.96 13.79 -3.27
C SER A 223 9.88 12.45 -4.02
N ALA A 224 9.93 11.32 -3.30
CA ALA A 224 9.84 9.99 -3.87
C ALA A 224 8.42 9.40 -3.79
N THR A 225 7.47 10.11 -3.19
CA THR A 225 6.12 9.60 -2.91
C THR A 225 5.10 10.28 -3.80
N TRP A 226 4.19 9.48 -4.38
CA TRP A 226 3.08 10.00 -5.17
C TRP A 226 2.16 10.89 -4.33
N GLY A 227 1.88 12.10 -4.84
CA GLY A 227 1.25 13.19 -4.10
C GLY A 227 -0.27 13.16 -4.05
N LEU A 228 -0.91 12.03 -4.33
CA LEU A 228 -2.39 11.92 -4.37
C LEU A 228 -3.09 12.25 -3.04
N CYS A 229 -2.34 12.36 -1.93
CA CYS A 229 -2.83 12.84 -0.64
C CYS A 229 -2.76 14.38 -0.49
N GLU A 230 -2.30 15.10 -1.52
CA GLU A 230 -2.14 16.57 -1.51
C GLU A 230 -1.31 17.09 -0.33
N GLY A 231 -0.31 16.31 0.12
CA GLY A 231 0.63 16.73 1.16
C GLY A 231 0.05 16.84 2.57
N GLN A 232 -1.00 16.09 2.90
CA GLN A 232 -1.70 16.19 4.20
C GLN A 232 -0.76 16.15 5.41
N CYS A 233 0.21 15.20 5.44
CA CYS A 233 1.13 15.08 6.57
C CYS A 233 2.10 16.24 6.65
N VAL A 234 2.77 16.56 5.54
CA VAL A 234 3.83 17.59 5.52
C VAL A 234 3.28 18.98 5.82
N ASN A 235 2.06 19.27 5.40
CA ASN A 235 1.38 20.54 5.67
C ASN A 235 0.85 20.64 7.11
N ARG A 236 0.88 19.52 7.88
CA ARG A 236 0.52 19.46 9.31
C ARG A 236 1.73 19.15 10.22
N GLY A 237 2.95 19.32 9.72
CA GLY A 237 4.16 19.18 10.52
C GLY A 237 4.76 17.79 10.63
N ALA A 238 4.18 16.78 9.95
CA ALA A 238 4.71 15.43 9.96
C ALA A 238 5.46 15.08 8.65
N PRO A 239 6.66 14.48 8.71
CA PRO A 239 7.39 14.09 7.51
C PRO A 239 6.63 13.01 6.74
N CYS A 240 6.73 13.06 5.41
CA CYS A 240 6.14 12.05 4.54
C CYS A 240 6.78 10.66 4.78
N ARG A 241 5.95 9.64 4.98
CA ARG A 241 6.39 8.26 5.26
C ARG A 241 6.32 7.34 4.05
N GLY A 242 5.88 7.82 2.88
CA GLY A 242 5.86 7.03 1.67
C GLY A 242 4.59 6.22 1.41
N CYS A 243 3.49 6.46 2.13
CA CYS A 243 2.31 5.59 2.14
C CYS A 243 1.52 5.52 0.82
N PHE A 244 1.75 6.40 -0.14
CA PHE A 244 1.17 6.37 -1.49
C PHE A 244 2.07 5.70 -2.54
N GLY A 245 3.20 5.11 -2.11
CA GLY A 245 4.13 4.45 -3.03
C GLY A 245 4.90 5.44 -3.92
N PRO A 246 5.64 4.94 -4.92
CA PRO A 246 6.50 5.78 -5.76
C PRO A 246 5.70 6.73 -6.63
N VAL A 247 6.20 7.95 -6.81
CA VAL A 247 5.70 8.88 -7.82
C VAL A 247 5.97 8.30 -9.22
N PRO A 248 5.05 8.44 -10.21
CA PRO A 248 5.16 7.78 -11.51
C PRO A 248 6.52 7.91 -12.23
N PRO A 249 7.25 9.05 -12.21
CA PRO A 249 8.60 9.12 -12.78
C PRO A 249 9.63 8.24 -12.07
N ILE A 250 9.38 7.83 -10.80
CA ILE A 250 10.28 7.00 -9.98
C ILE A 250 9.67 5.60 -9.83
N THR A 251 9.17 5.02 -10.89
CA THR A 251 8.30 3.84 -10.88
C THR A 251 8.91 2.56 -10.28
N GLN A 252 10.22 2.49 -10.07
CA GLN A 252 10.89 1.22 -9.79
C GLN A 252 11.26 0.99 -8.33
N ASP A 253 11.63 2.01 -7.56
CA ASP A 253 12.04 1.82 -6.17
C ASP A 253 11.98 3.11 -5.35
N GLN A 254 10.87 3.29 -4.63
CA GLN A 254 10.66 4.44 -3.76
C GLN A 254 11.75 4.55 -2.68
N GLY A 255 12.14 3.43 -2.09
CA GLY A 255 13.12 3.40 -1.01
C GLY A 255 14.51 3.81 -1.50
N ALA A 256 14.92 3.28 -2.65
CA ALA A 256 16.20 3.65 -3.26
C ALA A 256 16.24 5.14 -3.62
N ALA A 257 15.16 5.68 -4.18
CA ALA A 257 15.05 7.13 -4.46
C ALA A 257 15.13 7.96 -3.17
N GLY A 258 14.50 7.52 -2.07
CA GLY A 258 14.57 8.18 -0.77
C GLY A 258 15.98 8.20 -0.18
N ILE A 259 16.72 7.09 -0.26
CA ILE A 259 18.12 7.02 0.19
C ILE A 259 19.01 7.89 -0.68
N SER A 260 18.86 7.84 -2.01
CA SER A 260 19.65 8.66 -2.93
C SER A 260 19.48 10.16 -2.63
N MET A 261 18.22 10.58 -2.38
CA MET A 261 17.93 11.96 -2.01
C MET A 261 18.57 12.32 -0.66
N LEU A 262 18.50 11.45 0.35
CA LEU A 262 19.15 11.68 1.64
C LEU A 262 20.66 11.84 1.46
N GLY A 263 21.30 10.94 0.70
CA GLY A 263 22.73 11.01 0.40
C GLY A 263 23.15 12.27 -0.36
N THR A 264 22.26 12.86 -1.15
CA THR A 264 22.53 14.12 -1.87
C THR A 264 22.56 15.33 -0.94
N TYR A 265 21.68 15.37 0.06
CA TYR A 265 21.53 16.52 0.96
C TYR A 265 22.23 16.36 2.30
N ALA A 266 22.57 15.15 2.71
CA ALA A 266 23.25 14.88 3.97
C ALA A 266 24.73 14.55 3.72
N PRO A 267 25.65 15.47 3.93
CA PRO A 267 27.08 15.18 3.93
C PRO A 267 27.46 14.45 5.23
N ILE A 268 26.81 13.33 5.48
CA ILE A 268 26.98 12.49 6.67
C ILE A 268 27.82 11.29 6.24
N GLU A 269 28.88 11.00 6.98
CA GLU A 269 29.66 9.80 6.76
C GLU A 269 28.77 8.54 6.85
N PRO A 270 29.01 7.52 6.00
CA PRO A 270 28.17 6.31 5.95
C PRO A 270 27.97 5.64 7.30
N GLU A 271 29.01 5.57 8.12
CA GLU A 271 28.98 4.96 9.46
C GLU A 271 28.05 5.72 10.42
N LYS A 272 28.04 7.05 10.34
CA LYS A 272 27.15 7.89 11.13
C LYS A 272 25.71 7.75 10.63
N LEU A 273 25.51 7.69 9.31
CA LEU A 273 24.18 7.46 8.73
C LEU A 273 23.59 6.12 9.19
N GLU A 274 24.40 5.06 9.20
CA GLU A 274 23.97 3.74 9.70
C GLU A 274 23.62 3.78 11.19
N ALA A 275 24.43 4.45 12.00
CA ALA A 275 24.20 4.58 13.44
C ALA A 275 22.91 5.36 13.78
N GLU A 276 22.58 6.40 13.01
CA GLU A 276 21.41 7.25 13.21
C GLU A 276 20.13 6.65 12.58
N CYS A 277 20.27 5.96 11.44
CA CYS A 277 19.17 5.31 10.73
C CYS A 277 19.04 3.83 11.14
N LYS A 278 18.54 3.57 12.35
CA LYS A 278 18.51 2.23 12.96
C LYS A 278 17.62 1.20 12.23
N ASP A 279 16.69 1.64 11.38
CA ASP A 279 15.77 0.78 10.62
C ASP A 279 15.60 1.32 9.21
N PRO A 280 16.63 1.27 8.35
CA PRO A 280 16.56 1.82 7.01
C PRO A 280 15.49 1.10 6.15
N LEU A 281 15.31 -0.21 6.31
CA LEU A 281 14.30 -0.95 5.57
C LEU A 281 12.88 -0.50 5.92
N GLY A 282 12.56 -0.41 7.20
CA GLY A 282 11.26 0.07 7.67
C GLY A 282 11.06 1.58 7.47
N MET A 283 12.12 2.36 7.28
CA MET A 283 12.01 3.80 6.98
C MET A 283 11.74 4.04 5.50
N PHE A 284 12.49 3.41 4.60
CA PHE A 284 12.46 3.72 3.18
C PHE A 284 11.56 2.79 2.37
N TRP A 285 11.43 1.51 2.75
CA TRP A 285 10.64 0.50 2.01
C TRP A 285 9.37 0.03 2.71
N ARG A 286 8.96 0.65 3.80
CA ARG A 286 7.79 0.23 4.62
C ARG A 286 6.56 -0.14 3.82
N PHE A 287 6.28 0.58 2.75
CA PHE A 287 5.05 0.43 1.97
C PHE A 287 5.25 -0.28 0.64
N THR A 288 6.49 -0.48 0.20
CA THR A 288 6.77 -0.89 -1.17
C THR A 288 7.80 -2.00 -1.29
N TYR A 289 8.27 -2.56 -0.16
CA TYR A 289 9.35 -3.54 -0.15
C TYR A 289 9.15 -4.72 -1.13
N PRO A 290 7.99 -5.42 -1.18
CA PRO A 290 7.82 -6.54 -2.10
C PRO A 290 7.97 -6.17 -3.58
N ALA A 291 7.56 -4.95 -3.95
CA ALA A 291 7.68 -4.44 -5.32
C ALA A 291 9.07 -3.87 -5.65
N SER A 292 9.90 -3.59 -4.65
CA SER A 292 11.23 -3.01 -4.79
C SER A 292 12.25 -3.98 -5.38
N HIS A 293 13.40 -3.47 -5.82
CA HIS A 293 14.52 -4.30 -6.25
C HIS A 293 15.00 -5.28 -5.16
N LEU A 294 15.08 -4.82 -3.92
CA LEU A 294 15.47 -5.67 -2.77
C LEU A 294 14.43 -6.77 -2.53
N GLY A 295 13.14 -6.43 -2.57
CA GLY A 295 12.07 -7.40 -2.42
C GLY A 295 12.05 -8.45 -3.53
N ARG A 296 12.32 -8.05 -4.77
CA ARG A 296 12.45 -8.96 -5.92
C ARG A 296 13.62 -9.94 -5.75
N ILE A 297 14.74 -9.50 -5.18
CA ILE A 297 15.88 -10.39 -4.86
C ILE A 297 15.45 -11.40 -3.79
N ARG A 298 14.74 -10.98 -2.74
CA ARG A 298 14.23 -11.86 -1.68
C ARG A 298 13.29 -12.93 -2.25
N ILE A 299 12.35 -12.54 -3.10
CA ILE A 299 11.41 -13.44 -3.76
C ILE A 299 12.15 -14.50 -4.59
N ARG A 300 13.13 -14.09 -5.42
CA ARG A 300 13.93 -15.01 -6.24
C ARG A 300 14.74 -15.99 -5.40
N ARG A 301 15.29 -15.56 -4.26
CA ARG A 301 15.99 -16.46 -3.33
C ARG A 301 15.07 -17.53 -2.77
N GLU A 302 13.82 -17.17 -2.45
CA GLU A 302 12.85 -18.13 -1.94
C GLU A 302 12.40 -19.14 -3.01
N GLU A 303 12.24 -18.68 -4.25
CA GLU A 303 11.96 -19.57 -5.39
C GLU A 303 13.11 -20.56 -5.65
N ALA A 304 14.34 -20.14 -5.46
CA ALA A 304 15.51 -21.02 -5.65
C ALA A 304 15.59 -22.14 -4.59
N LYS A 305 15.06 -21.93 -3.37
CA LYS A 305 14.97 -22.97 -2.34
C LYS A 305 13.97 -24.10 -2.68
N LYS A 306 13.00 -23.83 -3.59
CA LYS A 306 11.97 -24.79 -4.00
C LYS A 306 12.40 -25.68 -5.18
N LYS A 307 13.55 -25.38 -5.78
CA LYS A 307 14.16 -26.15 -6.89
C LYS A 307 15.23 -27.09 -6.36
#